data_15a9c605e879b33bcea42d8f97591663
#
_entry.id   15a9c605e879b33bcea42d8f97591663
#
_cell.length_a   1.000
_cell.length_b   1.000
_cell.length_c   1.000
_cell.angle_alpha   90.00
_cell.angle_beta   90.00
_cell.angle_gamma   90.00
#
_symmetry.space_group_name_H-M   'P 1'
#
loop_
_entity.id
_entity.type
_entity.pdbx_description
1 polymer ?
#
loop_
_entity_poly.entity_id
_entity_poly.type
_entity_poly.pdbx_seq_one_letter_code
_entity_poly.pdbx_strand_id
1 'polypeptide(L)'
;AVSYLRDCPVLGIDTEARPSFTRGTHYPTALVQIATEQRCYLFRLNKIGMPASLARIFSSKQICKVGLAFKDDLNGLRRLHDFKPQNCVDLQSCVSGYGILELGLQKIFAIVFGKKISKSQQLTNWEADTLTPEQARYAATDAWATLLIYQALQDSAALPKREVERLKSAERQAQVQHQLDINMHKDIDRAVEVLRNGGVILYPTDTVWGLGCDATNDEAVDKLFRIKQRDKGKSVLVLTDSPDRIADYIPDIPEAAANLLEVSAPEDGVAPKPITIIYPKAHNVSKGITAEDGSLGIRVTYERFSNMLCRQLGKPLVSTSANFAGRPTPKAFCEIDCKLLAAVDYVCHSRRGENKPAQPSSIIKVGADNTVTVIRP
;
A
#
# COMPACT_ATOMS: atom_id res chain seq x y z
N ALA A 1 22.31 -44.56 1.23
CA ALA A 1 22.02 -43.10 1.28
C ALA A 1 23.04 -42.37 2.17
N VAL A 2 23.03 -42.63 3.49
CA VAL A 2 23.86 -41.88 4.45
C VAL A 2 25.36 -41.97 4.16
N SER A 3 25.86 -43.14 3.72
CA SER A 3 27.27 -43.28 3.33
C SER A 3 27.65 -42.33 2.19
N TYR A 4 26.83 -42.31 1.14
CA TYR A 4 27.02 -41.40 -0.01
C TYR A 4 26.97 -39.94 0.39
N LEU A 5 26.02 -39.53 1.25
CA LEU A 5 25.84 -38.15 1.68
C LEU A 5 27.03 -37.61 2.53
N ARG A 6 27.78 -38.50 3.18
CA ARG A 6 28.99 -38.11 3.94
C ARG A 6 30.13 -37.64 3.09
N ASP A 7 30.17 -38.07 1.84
CA ASP A 7 31.23 -37.71 0.89
C ASP A 7 30.89 -36.44 0.08
N CYS A 8 29.67 -35.89 0.25
CA CYS A 8 29.23 -34.70 -0.41
C CYS A 8 29.59 -33.44 0.42
N PRO A 9 30.29 -32.45 -0.16
CA PRO A 9 30.71 -31.27 0.57
C PRO A 9 29.56 -30.32 0.90
N VAL A 10 28.50 -30.30 0.08
CA VAL A 10 27.33 -29.42 0.24
C VAL A 10 26.06 -30.23 0.02
N LEU A 11 25.06 -30.01 0.86
CA LEU A 11 23.75 -30.65 0.79
C LEU A 11 22.65 -29.59 0.87
N GLY A 12 21.66 -29.68 -0.03
CA GLY A 12 20.39 -28.94 0.08
C GLY A 12 19.44 -29.68 1.01
N ILE A 13 18.84 -28.98 1.93
CA ILE A 13 17.96 -29.55 2.96
C ILE A 13 16.63 -28.84 2.93
N ASP A 14 15.56 -29.65 3.09
CA ASP A 14 14.24 -29.15 3.40
C ASP A 14 13.50 -30.15 4.28
N THR A 15 12.41 -29.76 4.95
CA THR A 15 11.61 -30.67 5.77
C THR A 15 10.12 -30.44 5.55
N GLU A 16 9.35 -31.53 5.74
CA GLU A 16 7.90 -31.46 5.68
C GLU A 16 7.26 -32.05 6.95
N ALA A 17 6.23 -31.36 7.40
CA ALA A 17 5.36 -31.83 8.48
C ALA A 17 3.90 -31.81 8.02
N ARG A 18 3.06 -32.55 8.69
CA ARG A 18 1.62 -32.49 8.45
C ARG A 18 1.12 -31.04 8.69
N PRO A 19 0.36 -30.45 7.77
CA PRO A 19 -0.17 -29.12 7.97
C PRO A 19 -1.16 -29.06 9.13
N SER A 20 -1.08 -27.99 9.93
CA SER A 20 -2.04 -27.70 11.00
C SER A 20 -2.93 -26.56 10.60
N PHE A 21 -4.24 -26.75 10.73
CA PHE A 21 -5.26 -25.71 10.52
C PHE A 21 -5.80 -25.16 11.85
N THR A 22 -5.28 -25.65 12.99
CA THR A 22 -5.67 -25.21 14.32
C THR A 22 -4.52 -24.44 14.97
N ARG A 23 -4.80 -23.26 15.47
CA ARG A 23 -3.79 -22.41 16.11
C ARG A 23 -3.18 -23.11 17.33
N GLY A 24 -1.84 -23.14 17.39
CA GLY A 24 -1.08 -23.76 18.48
C GLY A 24 -0.84 -25.26 18.34
N THR A 25 -1.36 -25.91 17.31
CA THR A 25 -1.08 -27.34 17.04
C THR A 25 0.13 -27.45 16.12
N HIS A 26 1.15 -28.19 16.54
CA HIS A 26 2.35 -28.46 15.75
C HIS A 26 2.54 -29.97 15.61
N TYR A 27 2.70 -30.44 14.39
CA TYR A 27 3.02 -31.82 14.10
C TYR A 27 4.55 -32.01 14.03
N PRO A 28 5.08 -33.19 14.38
CA PRO A 28 6.51 -33.48 14.24
C PRO A 28 6.91 -33.49 12.77
N THR A 29 8.19 -33.27 12.49
CA THR A 29 8.75 -33.41 11.15
C THR A 29 8.55 -34.85 10.65
N ALA A 30 7.78 -35.00 9.56
CA ALA A 30 7.44 -36.30 8.98
C ALA A 30 8.46 -36.78 7.92
N LEU A 31 9.08 -35.79 7.23
CA LEU A 31 9.97 -36.05 6.11
C LEU A 31 11.16 -35.08 6.19
N VAL A 32 12.37 -35.57 5.91
CA VAL A 32 13.51 -34.70 5.58
C VAL A 32 14.04 -35.10 4.19
N GLN A 33 14.22 -34.05 3.37
CA GLN A 33 14.78 -34.15 2.04
C GLN A 33 16.24 -33.71 2.07
N ILE A 34 17.13 -34.50 1.48
CA ILE A 34 18.54 -34.17 1.36
C ILE A 34 18.96 -34.33 -0.09
N ALA A 35 19.20 -33.19 -0.72
CA ALA A 35 19.60 -33.08 -2.11
C ALA A 35 21.12 -32.94 -2.26
N THR A 36 21.64 -33.63 -3.26
CA THR A 36 22.97 -33.46 -3.84
C THR A 36 22.81 -32.99 -5.29
N GLU A 37 23.87 -32.69 -6.00
CA GLU A 37 23.80 -32.33 -7.42
C GLU A 37 23.13 -33.40 -8.29
N GLN A 38 23.26 -34.66 -7.94
CA GLN A 38 22.82 -35.79 -8.75
C GLN A 38 21.54 -36.45 -8.24
N ARG A 39 21.26 -36.40 -6.93
CA ARG A 39 20.21 -37.17 -6.28
C ARG A 39 19.58 -36.40 -5.14
N CYS A 40 18.29 -36.69 -4.89
CA CYS A 40 17.63 -36.31 -3.66
C CYS A 40 17.16 -37.55 -2.91
N TYR A 41 17.43 -37.60 -1.61
CA TYR A 41 17.02 -38.64 -0.70
C TYR A 41 15.89 -38.13 0.18
N LEU A 42 14.80 -38.92 0.23
CA LEU A 42 13.62 -38.62 1.05
C LEU A 42 13.59 -39.61 2.24
N PHE A 43 13.87 -39.06 3.44
CA PHE A 43 13.85 -39.88 4.67
C PHE A 43 12.52 -39.68 5.39
N ARG A 44 11.71 -40.74 5.42
CA ARG A 44 10.39 -40.75 6.06
C ARG A 44 10.53 -40.88 7.59
N LEU A 45 10.75 -39.75 8.28
CA LEU A 45 11.03 -39.73 9.73
C LEU A 45 9.85 -40.27 10.56
N ASN A 46 8.62 -40.09 10.08
CA ASN A 46 7.41 -40.67 10.69
C ASN A 46 7.39 -42.21 10.65
N LYS A 47 8.23 -42.86 9.80
CA LYS A 47 8.31 -44.30 9.67
C LYS A 47 9.58 -44.90 10.31
N ILE A 48 10.71 -44.19 10.18
CA ILE A 48 12.03 -44.71 10.61
C ILE A 48 12.61 -43.97 11.80
N GLY A 49 11.93 -42.93 12.31
CA GLY A 49 12.52 -42.01 13.27
C GLY A 49 13.69 -41.18 12.66
N MET A 50 14.49 -40.56 13.51
CA MET A 50 15.74 -39.88 13.13
C MET A 50 16.95 -40.74 13.51
N PRO A 51 17.52 -41.54 12.59
CA PRO A 51 18.67 -42.41 12.91
C PRO A 51 19.91 -41.60 13.30
N ALA A 52 20.70 -42.10 14.26
CA ALA A 52 21.95 -41.45 14.70
C ALA A 52 22.94 -41.20 13.54
N SER A 53 22.93 -42.10 12.52
CA SER A 53 23.76 -41.91 11.33
C SER A 53 23.35 -40.69 10.48
N LEU A 54 22.06 -40.38 10.44
CA LEU A 54 21.52 -39.20 9.78
C LEU A 54 21.79 -37.95 10.61
N ALA A 55 21.59 -37.99 11.94
CA ALA A 55 21.91 -36.90 12.86
C ALA A 55 23.38 -36.47 12.77
N ARG A 56 24.31 -37.42 12.55
CA ARG A 56 25.73 -37.11 12.34
C ARG A 56 26.02 -36.27 11.10
N ILE A 57 25.20 -36.34 10.05
CA ILE A 57 25.33 -35.46 8.89
C ILE A 57 25.09 -34.00 9.32
N PHE A 58 24.04 -33.76 10.11
CA PHE A 58 23.73 -32.40 10.60
C PHE A 58 24.78 -31.87 11.59
N SER A 59 25.47 -32.73 12.31
CA SER A 59 26.55 -32.39 13.24
C SER A 59 27.92 -32.28 12.58
N SER A 60 28.07 -32.62 11.30
CA SER A 60 29.36 -32.57 10.59
C SER A 60 29.78 -31.12 10.35
N LYS A 61 31.05 -30.82 10.64
CA LYS A 61 31.71 -29.56 10.29
C LYS A 61 32.15 -29.49 8.83
N GLN A 62 32.43 -30.66 8.23
CA GLN A 62 32.94 -30.77 6.86
C GLN A 62 31.85 -30.60 5.83
N ILE A 63 30.62 -31.03 6.14
CA ILE A 63 29.49 -30.96 5.22
C ILE A 63 28.74 -29.64 5.45
N CYS A 64 28.59 -28.83 4.41
CA CYS A 64 27.71 -27.67 4.44
C CYS A 64 26.24 -28.11 4.21
N LYS A 65 25.34 -27.75 5.10
CA LYS A 65 23.90 -27.96 4.95
C LYS A 65 23.23 -26.65 4.66
N VAL A 66 22.52 -26.57 3.57
CA VAL A 66 21.84 -25.37 3.08
C VAL A 66 20.32 -25.58 3.14
N GLY A 67 19.62 -24.69 3.77
CA GLY A 67 18.15 -24.66 3.83
C GLY A 67 17.60 -23.27 3.72
N LEU A 68 16.29 -23.15 3.70
CA LEU A 68 15.56 -21.87 3.72
C LEU A 68 14.71 -21.81 4.99
N ALA A 69 14.78 -20.72 5.75
CA ALA A 69 14.19 -20.64 7.10
C ALA A 69 14.66 -21.78 8.00
N PHE A 70 15.91 -22.18 7.84
CA PHE A 70 16.48 -23.47 8.24
C PHE A 70 16.51 -23.69 9.75
N LYS A 71 16.39 -22.63 10.53
CA LYS A 71 16.36 -22.73 12.00
C LYS A 71 15.19 -23.57 12.50
N ASP A 72 14.01 -23.44 11.87
CA ASP A 72 12.81 -24.15 12.30
C ASP A 72 12.87 -25.63 11.92
N ASP A 73 13.42 -25.94 10.75
CA ASP A 73 13.67 -27.34 10.33
C ASP A 73 14.64 -28.03 11.28
N LEU A 74 15.76 -27.41 11.62
CA LEU A 74 16.74 -27.94 12.56
C LEU A 74 16.13 -28.15 13.95
N ASN A 75 15.27 -27.25 14.41
CA ASN A 75 14.55 -27.43 15.67
C ASN A 75 13.57 -28.60 15.61
N GLY A 76 12.88 -28.77 14.50
CA GLY A 76 12.00 -29.92 14.26
C GLY A 76 12.77 -31.24 14.31
N LEU A 77 13.89 -31.34 13.62
CA LEU A 77 14.77 -32.53 13.61
C LEU A 77 15.38 -32.82 14.96
N ARG A 78 15.79 -31.80 15.72
CA ARG A 78 16.35 -31.95 17.07
C ARG A 78 15.36 -32.47 18.09
N ARG A 79 14.05 -32.27 17.90
CA ARG A 79 13.01 -32.88 18.75
C ARG A 79 12.93 -34.41 18.56
N LEU A 80 13.33 -34.90 17.40
CA LEU A 80 13.34 -36.34 17.08
C LEU A 80 14.63 -37.05 17.52
N HIS A 81 15.75 -36.35 17.53
CA HIS A 81 17.05 -36.86 17.97
C HIS A 81 17.95 -35.67 18.35
N ASP A 82 18.55 -35.74 19.55
CA ASP A 82 19.42 -34.66 19.99
C ASP A 82 20.75 -34.64 19.20
N PHE A 83 21.08 -33.52 18.61
CA PHE A 83 22.34 -33.25 17.92
C PHE A 83 22.66 -31.75 17.93
N LYS A 84 23.95 -31.41 17.80
CA LYS A 84 24.38 -30.03 17.68
C LYS A 84 24.61 -29.68 16.22
N PRO A 85 23.77 -28.83 15.59
CA PRO A 85 23.96 -28.42 14.21
C PRO A 85 25.30 -27.71 14.01
N GLN A 86 26.02 -28.06 12.94
CA GLN A 86 27.29 -27.47 12.55
C GLN A 86 27.28 -27.18 11.06
N ASN A 87 27.95 -26.11 10.61
CA ASN A 87 28.08 -25.72 9.21
C ASN A 87 26.72 -25.72 8.47
N CYS A 88 25.77 -24.98 9.00
CA CYS A 88 24.43 -24.81 8.45
C CYS A 88 24.27 -23.39 7.91
N VAL A 89 23.81 -23.26 6.68
CA VAL A 89 23.57 -22.01 5.99
C VAL A 89 22.07 -21.83 5.78
N ASP A 90 21.53 -20.71 6.24
CA ASP A 90 20.15 -20.30 5.92
C ASP A 90 20.16 -19.30 4.78
N LEU A 91 19.55 -19.64 3.66
CA LEU A 91 19.49 -18.79 2.47
C LEU A 91 18.84 -17.44 2.79
N GLN A 92 17.83 -17.37 3.67
CA GLN A 92 17.21 -16.10 4.05
C GLN A 92 18.19 -15.10 4.65
N SER A 93 19.22 -15.60 5.33
CA SER A 93 20.25 -14.75 5.94
C SER A 93 21.31 -14.25 4.97
N CYS A 94 21.54 -14.94 3.86
CA CYS A 94 22.62 -14.62 2.92
C CYS A 94 22.17 -13.96 1.61
N VAL A 95 20.96 -14.26 1.09
CA VAL A 95 20.48 -13.77 -0.21
C VAL A 95 20.47 -12.24 -0.34
N SER A 96 20.24 -11.52 0.76
CA SER A 96 20.27 -10.07 0.75
C SER A 96 21.64 -9.49 0.41
N GLY A 97 22.72 -10.23 0.70
CA GLY A 97 24.08 -9.88 0.28
C GLY A 97 24.29 -9.89 -1.23
N TYR A 98 23.36 -10.45 -1.98
CA TYR A 98 23.37 -10.51 -3.46
C TYR A 98 22.24 -9.68 -4.08
N GLY A 99 21.62 -8.77 -3.31
CA GLY A 99 20.54 -7.90 -3.80
C GLY A 99 19.16 -8.54 -3.85
N ILE A 100 19.00 -9.76 -3.34
CA ILE A 100 17.72 -10.46 -3.28
C ILE A 100 17.07 -10.18 -1.93
N LEU A 101 15.97 -9.44 -1.90
CA LEU A 101 15.24 -9.07 -0.68
C LEU A 101 14.06 -10.02 -0.38
N GLU A 102 13.68 -10.85 -1.34
CA GLU A 102 12.66 -11.87 -1.18
C GLU A 102 13.15 -13.01 -0.28
N LEU A 103 12.23 -13.55 0.55
CA LEU A 103 12.55 -14.58 1.55
C LEU A 103 11.93 -15.95 1.23
N GLY A 104 11.05 -16.04 0.25
CA GLY A 104 10.39 -17.30 -0.15
C GLY A 104 11.17 -18.05 -1.23
N LEU A 105 11.35 -19.37 -1.05
CA LEU A 105 12.14 -20.24 -1.95
C LEU A 105 11.82 -20.03 -3.43
N GLN A 106 10.54 -20.00 -3.79
CA GLN A 106 10.10 -19.88 -5.19
C GLN A 106 10.42 -18.53 -5.79
N LYS A 107 10.32 -17.46 -5.01
CA LYS A 107 10.64 -16.11 -5.48
C LYS A 107 12.15 -15.95 -5.64
N ILE A 108 12.94 -16.45 -4.69
CA ILE A 108 14.40 -16.48 -4.78
C ILE A 108 14.82 -17.29 -6.01
N PHE A 109 14.26 -18.49 -6.19
CA PHE A 109 14.56 -19.35 -7.33
C PHE A 109 14.20 -18.69 -8.67
N ALA A 110 13.05 -18.00 -8.73
CA ALA A 110 12.62 -17.27 -9.91
C ALA A 110 13.56 -16.10 -10.24
N ILE A 111 14.06 -15.38 -9.24
CA ILE A 111 15.03 -14.29 -9.43
C ILE A 111 16.36 -14.83 -9.97
N VAL A 112 16.85 -15.92 -9.38
CA VAL A 112 18.18 -16.47 -9.72
C VAL A 112 18.17 -17.17 -11.09
N PHE A 113 17.10 -17.92 -11.41
CA PHE A 113 17.07 -18.82 -12.59
C PHE A 113 16.05 -18.44 -13.66
N GLY A 114 15.19 -17.42 -13.42
CA GLY A 114 14.11 -17.06 -14.36
C GLY A 114 13.00 -18.11 -14.48
N LYS A 115 12.94 -19.09 -13.57
CA LYS A 115 12.02 -20.24 -13.61
C LYS A 115 11.17 -20.31 -12.35
N LYS A 116 9.96 -20.85 -12.48
CA LYS A 116 9.05 -21.05 -11.33
C LYS A 116 9.05 -22.50 -10.87
N ILE A 117 9.03 -22.73 -9.57
CA ILE A 117 8.77 -24.04 -8.93
C ILE A 117 7.37 -24.03 -8.30
N SER A 118 6.72 -25.23 -8.24
CA SER A 118 5.33 -25.36 -7.82
C SER A 118 5.17 -25.34 -6.31
N LYS A 119 4.01 -24.88 -5.80
CA LYS A 119 3.57 -25.01 -4.39
C LYS A 119 2.46 -26.05 -4.19
N SER A 120 2.13 -26.82 -5.20
CA SER A 120 0.89 -27.60 -5.24
C SER A 120 0.75 -28.64 -4.12
N GLN A 121 1.85 -29.10 -3.53
CA GLN A 121 1.86 -30.15 -2.51
C GLN A 121 2.12 -29.67 -1.07
N GLN A 122 2.35 -28.38 -0.86
CA GLN A 122 2.73 -27.78 0.43
C GLN A 122 1.76 -28.15 1.59
N LEU A 123 0.46 -28.20 1.31
CA LEU A 123 -0.59 -28.45 2.32
C LEU A 123 -1.11 -29.88 2.29
N THR A 124 -0.35 -30.86 1.78
CA THR A 124 -0.75 -32.26 1.71
C THR A 124 -0.37 -33.02 2.98
N ASN A 125 -0.89 -34.24 3.13
CA ASN A 125 -0.59 -35.08 4.28
C ASN A 125 0.76 -35.82 4.11
N TRP A 126 1.79 -35.30 4.76
CA TRP A 126 3.14 -35.88 4.73
C TRP A 126 3.33 -37.10 5.61
N GLU A 127 2.33 -37.47 6.47
CA GLU A 127 2.32 -38.65 7.31
C GLU A 127 1.60 -39.82 6.65
N ALA A 128 1.05 -39.66 5.43
CA ALA A 128 0.36 -40.75 4.69
C ALA A 128 1.22 -42.03 4.59
N ASP A 129 0.64 -43.17 4.41
CA ASP A 129 1.39 -44.46 4.35
C ASP A 129 2.37 -44.51 3.19
N THR A 130 1.97 -43.98 2.05
CA THR A 130 2.81 -43.79 0.87
C THR A 130 2.74 -42.33 0.39
N LEU A 131 3.87 -41.81 -0.07
CA LEU A 131 3.88 -40.51 -0.75
C LEU A 131 3.50 -40.72 -2.22
N THR A 132 2.72 -39.80 -2.77
CA THR A 132 2.45 -39.79 -4.20
C THR A 132 3.71 -39.38 -4.98
N PRO A 133 3.83 -39.73 -6.27
CA PRO A 133 4.94 -39.26 -7.12
C PRO A 133 5.05 -37.74 -7.14
N GLU A 134 3.92 -37.02 -7.08
CA GLU A 134 3.86 -35.57 -7.05
C GLU A 134 4.43 -35.00 -5.74
N GLN A 135 4.07 -35.61 -4.60
CA GLN A 135 4.64 -35.25 -3.29
C GLN A 135 6.16 -35.49 -3.26
N ALA A 136 6.60 -36.65 -3.73
CA ALA A 136 8.03 -36.99 -3.75
C ALA A 136 8.82 -36.03 -4.64
N ARG A 137 8.26 -35.68 -5.81
CA ARG A 137 8.87 -34.67 -6.72
C ARG A 137 8.92 -33.30 -6.11
N TYR A 138 7.82 -32.84 -5.51
CA TYR A 138 7.76 -31.56 -4.83
C TYR A 138 8.83 -31.44 -3.74
N ALA A 139 8.85 -32.37 -2.79
CA ALA A 139 9.80 -32.41 -1.69
C ALA A 139 11.27 -32.45 -2.17
N ALA A 140 11.55 -33.27 -3.20
CA ALA A 140 12.87 -33.32 -3.80
C ALA A 140 13.27 -32.01 -4.48
N THR A 141 12.31 -31.34 -5.13
CA THR A 141 12.55 -30.05 -5.83
C THR A 141 12.90 -28.96 -4.83
N ASP A 142 12.24 -28.86 -3.69
CA ASP A 142 12.48 -27.80 -2.71
C ASP A 142 13.88 -27.92 -2.09
N ALA A 143 14.30 -29.14 -1.66
CA ALA A 143 15.66 -29.36 -1.19
C ALA A 143 16.73 -29.14 -2.29
N TRP A 144 16.45 -29.54 -3.53
CA TRP A 144 17.36 -29.33 -4.64
C TRP A 144 17.45 -27.84 -5.02
N ALA A 145 16.36 -27.09 -4.98
CA ALA A 145 16.33 -25.67 -5.23
C ALA A 145 17.21 -24.89 -4.22
N THR A 146 17.19 -25.28 -2.93
CA THR A 146 18.06 -24.64 -1.93
C THR A 146 19.55 -24.83 -2.28
N LEU A 147 19.92 -26.04 -2.73
CA LEU A 147 21.30 -26.34 -3.16
C LEU A 147 21.71 -25.50 -4.38
N LEU A 148 20.87 -25.47 -5.42
CA LEU A 148 21.17 -24.74 -6.63
C LEU A 148 21.30 -23.23 -6.39
N ILE A 149 20.38 -22.65 -5.60
CA ILE A 149 20.48 -21.23 -5.22
C ILE A 149 21.81 -20.96 -4.53
N TYR A 150 22.20 -21.78 -3.54
CA TYR A 150 23.43 -21.61 -2.83
C TYR A 150 24.66 -21.64 -3.77
N GLN A 151 24.72 -22.63 -4.66
CA GLN A 151 25.80 -22.75 -5.66
C GLN A 151 25.87 -21.51 -6.56
N ALA A 152 24.73 -21.08 -7.13
CA ALA A 152 24.67 -19.88 -7.96
C ALA A 152 25.13 -18.61 -7.23
N LEU A 153 24.81 -18.48 -5.94
CA LEU A 153 25.27 -17.37 -5.12
C LEU A 153 26.78 -17.42 -4.86
N GLN A 154 27.39 -18.62 -4.70
CA GLN A 154 28.84 -18.75 -4.53
C GLN A 154 29.60 -18.30 -5.80
N ASP A 155 29.02 -18.49 -6.98
CA ASP A 155 29.59 -18.08 -8.26
C ASP A 155 29.35 -16.58 -8.57
N SER A 156 28.59 -15.89 -7.71
CA SER A 156 28.21 -14.50 -7.89
C SER A 156 29.00 -13.58 -6.95
N ALA A 157 29.23 -12.33 -7.37
CA ALA A 157 29.84 -11.32 -6.51
C ALA A 157 28.80 -10.78 -5.51
N ALA A 158 29.11 -10.82 -4.22
CA ALA A 158 28.30 -10.20 -3.19
C ALA A 158 28.35 -8.67 -3.30
N LEU A 159 27.23 -8.03 -3.03
CA LEU A 159 27.12 -6.57 -3.02
C LEU A 159 27.85 -5.96 -1.81
N PRO A 160 28.40 -4.75 -1.93
CA PRO A 160 28.91 -3.99 -0.81
C PRO A 160 27.80 -3.78 0.26
N LYS A 161 28.15 -3.86 1.54
CA LYS A 161 27.20 -3.69 2.66
C LYS A 161 26.35 -2.41 2.53
N ARG A 162 26.97 -1.30 2.11
CA ARG A 162 26.28 -0.03 1.89
C ARG A 162 25.15 -0.14 0.85
N GLU A 163 25.37 -0.88 -0.22
CA GLU A 163 24.36 -1.09 -1.28
C GLU A 163 23.22 -1.98 -0.79
N VAL A 164 23.51 -3.03 -0.03
CA VAL A 164 22.47 -3.87 0.61
C VAL A 164 21.59 -3.04 1.56
N GLU A 165 22.18 -2.17 2.38
CA GLU A 165 21.40 -1.28 3.26
C GLU A 165 20.55 -0.28 2.48
N ARG A 166 21.06 0.25 1.38
CA ARG A 166 20.30 1.13 0.48
C ARG A 166 19.09 0.43 -0.11
N LEU A 167 19.24 -0.79 -0.62
CA LEU A 167 18.14 -1.59 -1.18
C LEU A 167 17.07 -1.89 -0.11
N LYS A 168 17.47 -2.32 1.08
CA LYS A 168 16.56 -2.57 2.20
C LYS A 168 15.80 -1.30 2.62
N SER A 169 16.47 -0.15 2.64
CA SER A 169 15.85 1.13 2.97
C SER A 169 14.82 1.53 1.91
N ALA A 170 15.15 1.39 0.61
CA ALA A 170 14.25 1.68 -0.48
C ALA A 170 13.00 0.79 -0.46
N GLU A 171 13.17 -0.52 -0.20
CA GLU A 171 12.04 -1.45 -0.08
C GLU A 171 11.12 -1.10 1.08
N ARG A 172 11.68 -0.78 2.27
CA ARG A 172 10.89 -0.32 3.42
C ARG A 172 10.10 0.94 3.11
N GLN A 173 10.71 1.91 2.43
CA GLN A 173 10.05 3.14 2.01
C GLN A 173 8.89 2.85 1.04
N ALA A 174 9.11 1.96 0.06
CA ALA A 174 8.07 1.56 -0.89
C ALA A 174 6.89 0.84 -0.20
N GLN A 175 7.16 -0.03 0.79
CA GLN A 175 6.12 -0.70 1.57
C GLN A 175 5.31 0.29 2.42
N VAL A 176 5.97 1.25 3.08
CA VAL A 176 5.30 2.31 3.85
C VAL A 176 4.42 3.15 2.93
N GLN A 177 4.95 3.58 1.77
CA GLN A 177 4.18 4.36 0.80
C GLN A 177 2.96 3.60 0.28
N HIS A 178 3.13 2.33 -0.06
CA HIS A 178 2.01 1.47 -0.49
C HIS A 178 0.91 1.35 0.57
N GLN A 179 1.29 1.20 1.86
CA GLN A 179 0.33 1.14 2.96
C GLN A 179 -0.41 2.47 3.14
N LEU A 180 0.30 3.60 3.01
CA LEU A 180 -0.32 4.93 3.05
C LEU A 180 -1.33 5.13 1.91
N ASP A 181 -1.01 4.66 0.71
CA ASP A 181 -1.90 4.71 -0.44
C ASP A 181 -3.18 3.88 -0.22
N ILE A 182 -3.05 2.66 0.30
CA ILE A 182 -4.20 1.81 0.66
C ILE A 182 -5.09 2.51 1.70
N ASN A 183 -4.50 3.10 2.72
CA ASN A 183 -5.25 3.79 3.77
C ASN A 183 -5.97 5.02 3.22
N MET A 184 -5.33 5.77 2.33
CA MET A 184 -5.92 6.92 1.66
C MET A 184 -7.14 6.52 0.80
N HIS A 185 -7.06 5.43 0.04
CA HIS A 185 -8.20 4.95 -0.75
C HIS A 185 -9.39 4.57 0.14
N LYS A 186 -9.16 3.83 1.22
CA LYS A 186 -10.22 3.48 2.18
C LYS A 186 -10.88 4.70 2.82
N ASP A 187 -10.09 5.72 3.12
CA ASP A 187 -10.55 6.99 3.68
C ASP A 187 -11.45 7.74 2.69
N ILE A 188 -11.04 7.78 1.40
CA ILE A 188 -11.84 8.36 0.31
C ILE A 188 -13.14 7.59 0.09
N ASP A 189 -13.11 6.24 0.04
CA ASP A 189 -14.29 5.40 -0.13
C ASP A 189 -15.33 5.72 0.95
N ARG A 190 -14.90 5.84 2.20
CA ARG A 190 -15.79 6.18 3.32
C ARG A 190 -16.32 7.60 3.22
N ALA A 191 -15.48 8.57 2.85
CA ALA A 191 -15.91 9.95 2.63
C ALA A 191 -16.97 10.05 1.53
N VAL A 192 -16.76 9.37 0.40
CA VAL A 192 -17.73 9.34 -0.73
C VAL A 192 -19.06 8.70 -0.32
N GLU A 193 -19.02 7.61 0.45
CA GLU A 193 -20.23 7.00 0.99
C GLU A 193 -21.05 7.99 1.81
N VAL A 194 -20.41 8.72 2.73
CA VAL A 194 -21.05 9.75 3.55
C VAL A 194 -21.62 10.89 2.70
N LEU A 195 -20.85 11.38 1.72
CA LEU A 195 -21.28 12.45 0.82
C LEU A 195 -22.51 12.05 -0.01
N ARG A 196 -22.53 10.82 -0.57
CA ARG A 196 -23.65 10.30 -1.36
C ARG A 196 -24.94 10.16 -0.54
N ASN A 197 -24.80 9.94 0.77
CA ASN A 197 -25.89 9.88 1.73
C ASN A 197 -26.30 11.27 2.29
N GLY A 198 -25.85 12.37 1.68
CA GLY A 198 -26.19 13.73 2.10
C GLY A 198 -25.44 14.20 3.35
N GLY A 199 -24.34 13.53 3.72
CA GLY A 199 -23.51 13.90 4.86
C GLY A 199 -22.54 15.05 4.55
N VAL A 200 -22.00 15.60 5.65
CA VAL A 200 -20.95 16.63 5.64
C VAL A 200 -19.66 16.01 6.14
N ILE A 201 -18.58 16.23 5.40
CA ILE A 201 -17.25 15.73 5.77
C ILE A 201 -16.28 16.85 6.12
N LEU A 202 -15.26 16.51 6.90
CA LEU A 202 -14.08 17.33 7.13
C LEU A 202 -12.89 16.62 6.47
N TYR A 203 -12.19 17.30 5.53
CA TYR A 203 -11.22 16.68 4.64
C TYR A 203 -10.03 17.59 4.33
N PRO A 204 -8.85 17.02 4.01
CA PRO A 204 -7.68 17.80 3.58
C PRO A 204 -7.85 18.29 2.14
N THR A 205 -7.34 19.49 1.86
CA THR A 205 -7.32 20.08 0.51
C THR A 205 -5.91 20.53 0.14
N ASP A 206 -5.78 21.11 -1.05
CA ASP A 206 -4.58 21.79 -1.55
C ASP A 206 -4.24 23.07 -0.79
N THR A 207 -5.20 23.63 -0.05
CA THR A 207 -5.04 24.90 0.69
C THR A 207 -5.10 24.65 2.20
N VAL A 208 -6.28 24.61 2.77
CA VAL A 208 -6.56 24.41 4.20
C VAL A 208 -7.50 23.24 4.39
N TRP A 209 -7.60 22.69 5.59
CA TRP A 209 -8.67 21.76 5.91
C TRP A 209 -10.03 22.34 5.60
N GLY A 210 -10.85 21.57 4.90
CA GLY A 210 -12.16 22.00 4.42
C GLY A 210 -13.30 21.21 5.04
N LEU A 211 -14.47 21.87 5.12
CA LEU A 211 -15.77 21.25 5.25
C LEU A 211 -16.35 21.08 3.86
N GLY A 212 -16.92 19.91 3.55
CA GLY A 212 -17.50 19.62 2.24
C GLY A 212 -18.76 18.80 2.32
N CYS A 213 -19.60 18.98 1.29
CA CYS A 213 -20.79 18.17 1.01
C CYS A 213 -21.05 18.15 -0.50
N ASP A 214 -21.93 17.26 -0.96
CA ASP A 214 -22.40 17.24 -2.34
C ASP A 214 -23.06 18.58 -2.69
N ALA A 215 -22.47 19.32 -3.64
CA ALA A 215 -22.94 20.66 -4.06
C ALA A 215 -24.30 20.62 -4.79
N THR A 216 -24.76 19.44 -5.20
CA THR A 216 -26.06 19.24 -5.87
C THR A 216 -27.18 18.89 -4.90
N ASN A 217 -26.87 18.67 -3.61
CA ASN A 217 -27.83 18.26 -2.59
C ASN A 217 -28.16 19.42 -1.65
N ASP A 218 -29.37 19.97 -1.77
CA ASP A 218 -29.83 21.12 -0.99
C ASP A 218 -29.82 20.85 0.52
N GLU A 219 -30.20 19.65 0.97
CA GLU A 219 -30.26 19.30 2.40
C GLU A 219 -28.84 19.20 2.99
N ALA A 220 -27.90 18.65 2.23
CA ALA A 220 -26.48 18.56 2.62
C ALA A 220 -25.84 19.96 2.71
N VAL A 221 -26.14 20.84 1.75
CA VAL A 221 -25.72 22.25 1.75
C VAL A 221 -26.29 22.96 2.97
N ASP A 222 -27.58 22.84 3.24
CA ASP A 222 -28.20 23.44 4.41
C ASP A 222 -27.62 22.92 5.73
N LYS A 223 -27.31 21.64 5.80
CA LYS A 223 -26.61 21.04 6.95
C LYS A 223 -25.22 21.64 7.16
N LEU A 224 -24.42 21.79 6.09
CA LEU A 224 -23.10 22.41 6.13
C LEU A 224 -23.16 23.85 6.63
N PHE A 225 -24.11 24.67 6.14
CA PHE A 225 -24.27 26.04 6.61
C PHE A 225 -24.66 26.13 8.10
N ARG A 226 -25.54 25.22 8.57
CA ARG A 226 -25.88 25.10 10.01
C ARG A 226 -24.66 24.75 10.85
N ILE A 227 -23.87 23.76 10.45
CA ILE A 227 -22.63 23.36 11.15
C ILE A 227 -21.67 24.54 11.22
N LYS A 228 -21.49 25.26 10.12
CA LYS A 228 -20.57 26.40 10.01
C LYS A 228 -21.07 27.65 10.74
N GLN A 229 -22.34 27.70 11.15
CA GLN A 229 -22.99 28.88 11.70
C GLN A 229 -22.86 30.08 10.74
N ARG A 230 -23.11 29.85 9.44
CA ARG A 230 -22.97 30.82 8.37
C ARG A 230 -24.31 31.13 7.75
N ASP A 231 -24.57 32.43 7.51
CA ASP A 231 -25.78 32.87 6.84
C ASP A 231 -25.84 32.35 5.40
N LYS A 232 -27.04 31.96 4.99
CA LYS A 232 -27.35 31.64 3.57
C LYS A 232 -27.15 32.91 2.73
N GLY A 233 -26.62 32.76 1.51
CA GLY A 233 -26.35 33.88 0.61
C GLY A 233 -24.90 34.33 0.57
N LYS A 234 -24.02 33.88 1.49
CA LYS A 234 -22.59 34.05 1.33
C LYS A 234 -22.04 32.91 0.48
N SER A 235 -21.70 33.20 -0.76
CA SER A 235 -21.18 32.21 -1.71
C SER A 235 -20.04 31.37 -1.12
N VAL A 236 -20.04 30.08 -1.41
CA VAL A 236 -18.95 29.14 -1.13
C VAL A 236 -18.37 28.68 -2.46
N LEU A 237 -17.14 28.16 -2.43
CA LEU A 237 -16.56 27.57 -3.63
C LEU A 237 -16.86 26.07 -3.68
N VAL A 238 -16.80 25.52 -4.90
CA VAL A 238 -16.83 24.08 -5.11
C VAL A 238 -15.52 23.59 -5.72
N LEU A 239 -15.15 22.35 -5.43
CA LEU A 239 -14.05 21.65 -6.06
C LEU A 239 -14.55 20.70 -7.15
N THR A 240 -13.73 20.57 -8.20
CA THR A 240 -13.88 19.54 -9.23
C THR A 240 -12.55 18.89 -9.55
N ASP A 241 -12.56 17.68 -10.10
CA ASP A 241 -11.37 16.89 -10.41
C ASP A 241 -10.71 17.26 -11.76
N SER A 242 -11.46 17.90 -12.65
CA SER A 242 -10.94 18.29 -13.97
C SER A 242 -11.63 19.54 -14.54
N PRO A 243 -10.98 20.26 -15.46
CA PRO A 243 -11.59 21.38 -16.17
C PRO A 243 -12.84 21.00 -16.98
N ASP A 244 -12.87 19.79 -17.55
CA ASP A 244 -13.99 19.32 -18.40
C ASP A 244 -15.32 19.25 -17.65
N ARG A 245 -15.26 19.04 -16.32
CA ARG A 245 -16.44 19.03 -15.47
C ARG A 245 -17.11 20.37 -15.27
N ILE A 246 -16.41 21.46 -15.57
CA ILE A 246 -16.95 22.81 -15.38
C ILE A 246 -18.15 23.05 -16.30
N ALA A 247 -18.11 22.50 -17.51
CA ALA A 247 -19.22 22.62 -18.48
C ALA A 247 -20.53 22.00 -17.99
N ASP A 248 -20.50 21.02 -17.08
CA ASP A 248 -21.68 20.41 -16.46
C ASP A 248 -22.45 21.42 -15.56
N TYR A 249 -21.78 22.52 -15.14
CA TYR A 249 -22.28 23.47 -14.15
C TYR A 249 -22.30 24.93 -14.66
N ILE A 250 -21.53 25.23 -15.70
CA ILE A 250 -21.43 26.56 -16.33
C ILE A 250 -21.72 26.40 -17.81
N PRO A 251 -22.91 26.81 -18.29
CA PRO A 251 -23.34 26.59 -19.68
C PRO A 251 -22.46 27.32 -20.69
N ASP A 252 -22.07 28.54 -20.36
CA ASP A 252 -21.26 29.42 -21.22
C ASP A 252 -19.98 29.80 -20.48
N ILE A 253 -18.90 29.02 -20.68
CA ILE A 253 -17.60 29.29 -20.07
C ILE A 253 -16.95 30.47 -20.81
N PRO A 254 -16.69 31.62 -20.14
CA PRO A 254 -16.02 32.74 -20.79
C PRO A 254 -14.61 32.36 -21.27
N GLU A 255 -14.17 32.86 -22.41
CA GLU A 255 -12.86 32.60 -23.01
C GLU A 255 -11.72 32.94 -22.04
N ALA A 256 -11.83 34.08 -21.34
CA ALA A 256 -10.87 34.48 -20.32
C ALA A 256 -10.74 33.47 -19.18
N ALA A 257 -11.83 32.77 -18.82
CA ALA A 257 -11.78 31.74 -17.80
C ALA A 257 -11.13 30.45 -18.33
N ALA A 258 -11.36 30.07 -19.58
CA ALA A 258 -10.68 28.94 -20.23
C ALA A 258 -9.16 29.14 -20.28
N ASN A 259 -8.71 30.32 -20.70
CA ASN A 259 -7.28 30.66 -20.71
C ASN A 259 -6.64 30.63 -19.31
N LEU A 260 -7.35 31.08 -18.27
CA LEU A 260 -6.88 30.98 -16.89
C LEU A 260 -6.73 29.54 -16.42
N LEU A 261 -7.61 28.63 -16.84
CA LEU A 261 -7.52 27.20 -16.53
C LEU A 261 -6.28 26.56 -17.17
N GLU A 262 -5.99 26.88 -18.42
CA GLU A 262 -4.79 26.36 -19.12
C GLU A 262 -3.51 26.80 -18.41
N VAL A 263 -3.39 28.08 -18.06
CA VAL A 263 -2.21 28.61 -17.35
C VAL A 263 -2.09 28.04 -15.92
N SER A 264 -3.20 27.63 -15.32
CA SER A 264 -3.21 27.04 -13.97
C SER A 264 -3.07 25.52 -13.94
N ALA A 265 -2.92 24.87 -15.09
CA ALA A 265 -2.70 23.43 -15.15
C ALA A 265 -1.29 23.05 -14.64
N PRO A 266 -1.10 21.85 -14.09
CA PRO A 266 0.22 21.36 -13.67
C PRO A 266 1.17 21.27 -14.86
N GLU A 267 2.35 21.87 -14.75
CA GLU A 267 3.45 21.70 -15.70
C GLU A 267 4.58 20.90 -15.04
N ASP A 268 5.11 19.89 -15.73
CA ASP A 268 6.32 19.12 -15.38
C ASP A 268 6.41 18.66 -13.91
N GLY A 269 5.27 18.25 -13.31
CA GLY A 269 5.23 17.72 -11.94
C GLY A 269 5.26 18.77 -10.83
N VAL A 270 5.20 20.06 -11.18
CA VAL A 270 5.06 21.17 -10.23
C VAL A 270 3.57 21.37 -9.91
N ALA A 271 3.21 21.30 -8.62
CA ALA A 271 1.85 21.62 -8.21
C ALA A 271 1.55 23.11 -8.48
N PRO A 272 0.51 23.43 -9.26
CA PRO A 272 0.18 24.80 -9.57
C PRO A 272 -0.30 25.55 -8.32
N LYS A 273 -0.18 26.88 -8.32
CA LYS A 273 -0.82 27.71 -7.29
C LYS A 273 -2.33 27.55 -7.40
N PRO A 274 -3.05 27.19 -6.31
CA PRO A 274 -4.48 26.98 -6.37
C PRO A 274 -5.23 28.25 -6.79
N ILE A 275 -6.01 28.18 -7.86
CA ILE A 275 -6.82 29.28 -8.39
C ILE A 275 -8.30 28.91 -8.29
N THR A 276 -9.11 29.81 -7.73
CA THR A 276 -10.57 29.74 -7.74
C THR A 276 -11.08 30.76 -8.73
N ILE A 277 -11.83 30.31 -9.72
CA ILE A 277 -12.48 31.19 -10.71
C ILE A 277 -13.96 31.31 -10.35
N ILE A 278 -14.47 32.53 -10.23
CA ILE A 278 -15.90 32.81 -10.05
C ILE A 278 -16.50 32.98 -11.45
N TYR A 279 -17.36 32.05 -11.81
CA TYR A 279 -18.06 32.00 -13.10
C TYR A 279 -19.45 32.59 -12.99
N PRO A 280 -19.99 33.18 -14.07
CA PRO A 280 -21.37 33.65 -14.12
C PRO A 280 -22.36 32.48 -14.33
N LYS A 281 -23.62 32.66 -13.89
CA LYS A 281 -24.77 31.82 -14.24
C LYS A 281 -24.60 30.30 -14.04
N ALA A 282 -24.25 29.89 -12.83
CA ALA A 282 -24.15 28.46 -12.49
C ALA A 282 -25.54 27.76 -12.53
N HIS A 283 -25.54 26.49 -12.94
CA HIS A 283 -26.70 25.62 -12.96
C HIS A 283 -26.35 24.23 -12.41
N ASN A 284 -27.36 23.35 -12.25
CA ASN A 284 -27.17 21.98 -11.74
C ASN A 284 -26.47 21.88 -10.36
N VAL A 285 -26.54 22.93 -9.58
CA VAL A 285 -26.04 22.99 -8.20
C VAL A 285 -27.11 23.57 -7.27
N SER A 286 -26.97 23.34 -5.98
CA SER A 286 -27.85 23.93 -4.96
C SER A 286 -27.84 25.48 -5.06
N LYS A 287 -29.02 26.07 -5.01
CA LYS A 287 -29.13 27.55 -4.97
C LYS A 287 -28.52 28.18 -3.72
N GLY A 288 -28.37 27.39 -2.66
CA GLY A 288 -27.74 27.85 -1.41
C GLY A 288 -26.26 28.19 -1.50
N ILE A 289 -25.58 27.75 -2.59
CA ILE A 289 -24.13 27.99 -2.76
C ILE A 289 -23.79 29.03 -3.83
N THR A 290 -24.75 29.46 -4.64
CA THR A 290 -24.56 30.52 -5.62
C THR A 290 -24.71 31.90 -4.98
N ALA A 291 -24.05 32.92 -5.54
CA ALA A 291 -24.31 34.30 -5.17
C ALA A 291 -25.68 34.77 -5.72
N GLU A 292 -26.16 35.94 -5.30
CA GLU A 292 -27.45 36.54 -5.76
C GLU A 292 -27.47 36.76 -7.28
N ASP A 293 -26.29 37.05 -7.88
CA ASP A 293 -26.13 37.20 -9.34
C ASP A 293 -26.05 35.86 -10.09
N GLY A 294 -26.21 34.72 -9.37
CA GLY A 294 -26.10 33.37 -9.92
C GLY A 294 -24.67 32.90 -10.14
N SER A 295 -23.67 33.69 -9.73
CA SER A 295 -22.26 33.30 -9.89
C SER A 295 -21.82 32.25 -8.88
N LEU A 296 -20.82 31.43 -9.26
CA LEU A 296 -20.26 30.36 -8.44
C LEU A 296 -18.75 30.30 -8.57
N GLY A 297 -18.06 30.20 -7.45
CA GLY A 297 -16.62 29.93 -7.42
C GLY A 297 -16.33 28.44 -7.64
N ILE A 298 -15.57 28.10 -8.69
CA ILE A 298 -15.14 26.73 -8.97
C ILE A 298 -13.62 26.69 -8.95
N ARG A 299 -13.05 25.65 -8.33
CA ARG A 299 -11.62 25.37 -8.34
C ARG A 299 -11.38 23.94 -8.80
N VAL A 300 -10.56 23.77 -9.81
CA VAL A 300 -10.02 22.47 -10.18
C VAL A 300 -8.92 22.14 -9.16
N THR A 301 -9.06 21.00 -8.48
CA THR A 301 -8.05 20.56 -7.53
C THR A 301 -7.15 19.50 -8.16
N TYR A 302 -5.85 19.72 -8.07
CA TYR A 302 -4.81 18.76 -8.52
C TYR A 302 -4.16 18.04 -7.34
N GLU A 303 -4.54 18.38 -6.11
CA GLU A 303 -4.06 17.69 -4.92
C GLU A 303 -4.67 16.27 -4.87
N ARG A 304 -3.83 15.28 -4.63
CA ARG A 304 -4.17 13.87 -4.83
C ARG A 304 -5.43 13.42 -4.08
N PHE A 305 -5.57 13.75 -2.79
CA PHE A 305 -6.72 13.32 -1.98
C PHE A 305 -8.02 13.97 -2.48
N SER A 306 -8.05 15.28 -2.55
CA SER A 306 -9.25 16.05 -2.95
C SER A 306 -9.63 15.80 -4.41
N ASN A 307 -8.66 15.62 -5.31
CA ASN A 307 -8.91 15.26 -6.70
C ASN A 307 -9.59 13.89 -6.82
N MET A 308 -9.03 12.87 -6.16
CA MET A 308 -9.62 11.52 -6.16
C MET A 308 -11.00 11.51 -5.50
N LEU A 309 -11.19 12.27 -4.43
CA LEU A 309 -12.47 12.42 -3.76
C LEU A 309 -13.54 13.00 -4.70
N CYS A 310 -13.24 14.11 -5.40
CA CYS A 310 -14.14 14.72 -6.39
C CYS A 310 -14.42 13.76 -7.54
N ARG A 311 -13.39 13.10 -8.07
CA ARG A 311 -13.50 12.13 -9.17
C ARG A 311 -14.41 10.96 -8.81
N GLN A 312 -14.26 10.39 -7.61
CA GLN A 312 -15.03 9.24 -7.16
C GLN A 312 -16.47 9.62 -6.75
N LEU A 313 -16.66 10.84 -6.20
CA LEU A 313 -18.00 11.39 -5.98
C LEU A 313 -18.75 11.58 -7.29
N GLY A 314 -18.06 12.01 -8.36
CA GLY A 314 -18.62 12.29 -9.68
C GLY A 314 -19.48 13.56 -9.76
N LYS A 315 -19.39 14.41 -8.73
CA LYS A 315 -20.15 15.65 -8.55
C LYS A 315 -19.28 16.74 -7.96
N PRO A 316 -19.65 18.04 -8.08
CA PRO A 316 -18.88 19.10 -7.45
C PRO A 316 -19.02 19.02 -5.93
N LEU A 317 -17.89 19.18 -5.26
CA LEU A 317 -17.81 19.12 -3.80
C LEU A 317 -17.76 20.54 -3.23
N VAL A 318 -18.73 20.92 -2.42
CA VAL A 318 -18.65 22.19 -1.66
C VAL A 318 -17.36 22.18 -0.84
N SER A 319 -16.65 23.29 -0.88
CA SER A 319 -15.41 23.45 -0.12
C SER A 319 -15.38 24.81 0.61
N THR A 320 -15.29 24.74 1.92
CA THR A 320 -15.13 25.92 2.76
C THR A 320 -14.20 25.60 3.93
N SER A 321 -13.45 26.60 4.42
CA SER A 321 -12.49 26.37 5.51
C SER A 321 -13.10 25.74 6.77
N ALA A 322 -12.33 24.89 7.45
CA ALA A 322 -12.76 24.11 8.63
C ALA A 322 -12.78 24.95 9.91
N ASN A 323 -13.52 26.06 9.92
CA ASN A 323 -13.74 26.95 11.07
C ASN A 323 -15.20 27.39 11.14
N PHE A 324 -15.68 27.79 12.30
CA PHE A 324 -16.96 28.50 12.43
C PHE A 324 -16.86 29.89 11.75
N ALA A 325 -17.99 30.41 11.27
CA ALA A 325 -18.03 31.72 10.62
C ALA A 325 -17.44 32.82 11.54
N GLY A 326 -16.61 33.68 10.98
CA GLY A 326 -15.93 34.76 11.72
C GLY A 326 -14.75 34.33 12.60
N ARG A 327 -14.44 33.03 12.70
CA ARG A 327 -13.25 32.55 13.40
C ARG A 327 -12.05 32.40 12.43
N PRO A 328 -10.82 32.48 12.94
CA PRO A 328 -9.63 32.25 12.12
C PRO A 328 -9.64 30.85 11.45
N THR A 329 -9.09 30.76 10.25
CA THR A 329 -8.92 29.49 9.54
C THR A 329 -7.78 28.70 10.17
N PRO A 330 -7.98 27.42 10.56
CA PRO A 330 -6.94 26.59 11.13
C PRO A 330 -5.86 26.28 10.09
N LYS A 331 -4.59 26.35 10.52
CA LYS A 331 -3.42 26.06 9.68
C LYS A 331 -3.08 24.57 9.66
N ALA A 332 -3.45 23.85 10.73
CA ALA A 332 -3.21 22.42 10.89
C ALA A 332 -4.46 21.71 11.46
N PHE A 333 -4.52 20.41 11.31
CA PHE A 333 -5.64 19.59 11.83
C PHE A 333 -5.84 19.75 13.34
N CYS A 334 -4.76 19.83 14.10
CA CYS A 334 -4.82 19.98 15.58
C CYS A 334 -5.41 21.32 16.04
N GLU A 335 -5.50 22.32 15.18
CA GLU A 335 -6.10 23.64 15.48
C GLU A 335 -7.61 23.68 15.22
N ILE A 336 -8.18 22.60 14.61
CA ILE A 336 -9.63 22.55 14.33
C ILE A 336 -10.41 22.40 15.60
N ASP A 337 -11.44 23.22 15.79
CA ASP A 337 -12.30 23.19 16.96
C ASP A 337 -12.96 21.81 17.13
N CYS A 338 -12.85 21.22 18.34
CA CYS A 338 -13.41 19.90 18.63
C CYS A 338 -14.94 19.85 18.44
N LYS A 339 -15.66 20.95 18.63
CA LYS A 339 -17.09 21.04 18.36
C LYS A 339 -17.40 20.90 16.87
N LEU A 340 -16.50 21.39 16.01
CA LEU A 340 -16.63 21.23 14.58
C LEU A 340 -16.36 19.79 14.14
N LEU A 341 -15.33 19.16 14.73
CA LEU A 341 -15.04 17.74 14.52
C LEU A 341 -16.22 16.82 14.91
N ALA A 342 -16.91 17.15 15.99
CA ALA A 342 -18.07 16.41 16.48
C ALA A 342 -19.36 16.68 15.69
N ALA A 343 -19.43 17.77 14.93
CA ALA A 343 -20.64 18.19 14.23
C ALA A 343 -20.75 17.61 12.81
N VAL A 344 -19.66 17.12 12.23
CA VAL A 344 -19.62 16.52 10.88
C VAL A 344 -19.89 15.01 10.92
N ASP A 345 -20.37 14.46 9.82
CA ASP A 345 -20.67 13.03 9.72
C ASP A 345 -19.42 12.16 9.54
N TYR A 346 -18.36 12.74 8.98
CA TYR A 346 -17.08 12.05 8.83
C TYR A 346 -15.90 13.02 8.86
N VAL A 347 -14.84 12.61 9.55
CA VAL A 347 -13.57 13.32 9.61
C VAL A 347 -12.51 12.45 8.94
N CYS A 348 -12.02 12.85 7.79
CA CYS A 348 -11.01 12.11 7.04
C CYS A 348 -9.74 11.89 7.88
N HIS A 349 -9.14 10.71 7.73
CA HIS A 349 -7.93 10.31 8.47
C HIS A 349 -6.64 10.74 7.79
N SER A 350 -6.68 10.88 6.46
CA SER A 350 -5.52 11.24 5.65
C SER A 350 -4.97 12.61 6.01
N ARG A 351 -3.67 12.75 5.99
CA ARG A 351 -2.93 14.01 6.15
C ARG A 351 -3.11 14.76 7.49
N ARG A 352 -3.65 14.12 8.55
CA ARG A 352 -3.81 14.78 9.87
C ARG A 352 -2.50 15.20 10.54
N GLY A 353 -1.39 14.54 10.24
CA GLY A 353 -0.06 14.87 10.75
C GLY A 353 0.71 15.93 9.95
N GLU A 354 0.14 16.47 8.87
CA GLU A 354 0.81 17.49 8.08
C GLU A 354 0.72 18.87 8.75
N ASN A 355 1.89 19.51 8.91
CA ASN A 355 2.04 20.87 9.46
C ASN A 355 2.57 21.83 8.38
N LYS A 356 2.15 21.65 7.11
CA LYS A 356 2.54 22.58 6.05
C LYS A 356 1.78 23.91 6.21
N PRO A 357 2.46 25.06 6.07
CA PRO A 357 1.76 26.34 6.06
C PRO A 357 0.80 26.39 4.88
N ALA A 358 -0.48 26.52 5.19
CA ALA A 358 -1.54 26.59 4.20
C ALA A 358 -1.52 28.00 3.54
N GLN A 359 -1.51 28.02 2.21
CA GLN A 359 -1.72 29.24 1.45
C GLN A 359 -3.14 29.21 0.86
N PRO A 360 -3.95 30.25 1.07
CA PRO A 360 -5.26 30.34 0.43
C PRO A 360 -5.11 30.45 -1.09
N SER A 361 -6.12 29.98 -1.83
CA SER A 361 -6.14 30.12 -3.29
C SER A 361 -6.23 31.59 -3.71
N SER A 362 -5.69 31.92 -4.88
CA SER A 362 -6.09 33.15 -5.57
C SER A 362 -7.57 33.07 -5.96
N ILE A 363 -8.29 34.22 -5.98
CA ILE A 363 -9.69 34.27 -6.39
C ILE A 363 -9.82 35.29 -7.48
N ILE A 364 -10.32 34.87 -8.63
CA ILE A 364 -10.51 35.69 -9.82
C ILE A 364 -11.97 35.62 -10.26
N LYS A 365 -12.66 36.72 -10.43
CA LYS A 365 -14.01 36.77 -10.99
C LYS A 365 -13.91 37.07 -12.50
N VAL A 366 -14.60 36.26 -13.30
CA VAL A 366 -14.70 36.45 -14.75
C VAL A 366 -16.14 36.74 -15.09
N GLY A 367 -16.40 37.85 -15.76
CA GLY A 367 -17.72 38.24 -16.25
C GLY A 367 -18.09 37.52 -17.55
N ALA A 368 -19.38 37.50 -17.89
CA ALA A 368 -19.86 36.93 -19.16
C ALA A 368 -19.32 37.72 -20.38
N ASP A 369 -18.85 38.93 -20.17
CA ASP A 369 -18.21 39.81 -21.16
C ASP A 369 -16.67 39.66 -21.20
N ASN A 370 -16.11 38.62 -20.60
CA ASN A 370 -14.69 38.37 -20.42
C ASN A 370 -13.94 39.37 -19.53
N THR A 371 -14.65 40.21 -18.79
CA THR A 371 -13.99 41.07 -17.78
C THR A 371 -13.37 40.21 -16.68
N VAL A 372 -12.12 40.52 -16.33
CA VAL A 372 -11.36 39.80 -15.30
C VAL A 372 -11.12 40.71 -14.10
N THR A 373 -11.53 40.28 -12.92
CA THR A 373 -11.35 41.01 -11.66
C THR A 373 -10.65 40.10 -10.63
N VAL A 374 -9.49 40.54 -10.14
CA VAL A 374 -8.78 39.83 -9.06
C VAL A 374 -9.39 40.23 -7.72
N ILE A 375 -10.05 39.27 -7.07
CA ILE A 375 -10.67 39.47 -5.74
C ILE A 375 -9.63 39.21 -4.64
N ARG A 376 -8.76 38.24 -4.84
CA ARG A 376 -7.65 37.90 -3.94
C ARG A 376 -6.48 37.36 -4.76
N PRO A 377 -5.26 37.91 -4.63
CA PRO A 377 -4.06 37.50 -5.36
C PRO A 377 -3.49 36.15 -4.87
#